data_20e63b218994a967dd78a520941d7ad0
#
_entry.id   20e63b218994a967dd78a520941d7ad0
#
_cell.length_a   1.000
_cell.length_b   1.000
_cell.length_c   1.000
_cell.angle_alpha   90.00
_cell.angle_beta   90.00
_cell.angle_gamma   90.00
#
_symmetry.space_group_name_H-M   'P 1'
#
loop_
_entity.id
_entity.type
_entity.pdbx_description
1 polymer ?
#
loop_
_entity_poly.entity_id
_entity_poly.type
_entity_poly.pdbx_seq_one_letter_code
_entity_poly.pdbx_strand_id
1 'polypeptide(L)'
;RTHLVTHDDTGCIAYRFEYHGRSIGFATDLGHVPESLLSFLEGIDALAFESNYDRSMQILSDRPEFLKRRIMGGSGHLSNEQSLHAVLHVDRTSDLQHVVLLHLSRQCNEPERIMELYRACAPHLVDRLVITRQNSVSRRIEVKPAAVSDVVPNDLDGFLGQSLKETG
;
A
#
# COMPACT_ATOMS: atom_id res chain seq x y z
N ARG A 1 5.85 -11.07 5.87
CA ARG A 1 7.19 -10.47 5.80
C ARG A 1 7.16 -9.08 6.42
N THR A 2 8.32 -8.59 6.88
CA THR A 2 8.46 -7.27 7.52
C THR A 2 9.60 -6.49 6.88
N HIS A 3 9.52 -5.16 6.95
CA HIS A 3 10.55 -4.24 6.50
C HIS A 3 10.67 -3.08 7.48
N LEU A 4 11.90 -2.75 7.91
CA LEU A 4 12.15 -1.63 8.82
C LEU A 4 12.13 -0.32 8.03
N VAL A 5 11.40 0.67 8.53
CA VAL A 5 11.27 2.01 7.94
C VAL A 5 11.67 3.08 8.95
N THR A 6 12.09 4.24 8.45
CA THR A 6 12.48 5.36 9.30
C THR A 6 11.25 6.07 9.85
N HIS A 7 11.20 6.18 11.18
CA HIS A 7 10.24 7.00 11.91
C HIS A 7 10.84 7.42 13.24
N ASP A 8 10.90 8.71 13.50
CA ASP A 8 11.57 9.26 14.69
C ASP A 8 12.94 8.58 14.99
N ASP A 9 13.28 8.37 16.24
CA ASP A 9 14.56 7.79 16.67
C ASP A 9 14.55 6.24 16.70
N THR A 10 13.39 5.62 16.67
CA THR A 10 13.22 4.15 16.86
C THR A 10 12.89 3.39 15.59
N GLY A 11 12.40 4.09 14.56
CA GLY A 11 11.87 3.47 13.36
C GLY A 11 10.50 2.81 13.56
N CYS A 12 9.94 2.32 12.46
CA CYS A 12 8.68 1.58 12.44
C CYS A 12 8.81 0.37 11.52
N ILE A 13 7.81 -0.52 11.53
CA ILE A 13 7.82 -1.74 10.72
C ILE A 13 6.67 -1.70 9.73
N ALA A 14 7.01 -1.82 8.44
CA ALA A 14 6.04 -2.13 7.40
C ALA A 14 5.83 -3.65 7.30
N TYR A 15 4.62 -4.05 6.96
CA TYR A 15 4.22 -5.46 6.86
C TYR A 15 3.74 -5.79 5.46
N ARG A 16 4.04 -7.01 5.04
CA ARG A 16 3.43 -7.66 3.88
C ARG A 16 2.82 -8.98 4.32
N PHE A 17 1.51 -9.07 4.21
CA PHE A 17 0.71 -10.26 4.50
C PHE A 17 0.46 -11.01 3.20
N GLU A 18 0.69 -12.32 3.20
CA GLU A 18 0.50 -13.17 2.03
C GLU A 18 -0.40 -14.35 2.42
N TYR A 19 -1.46 -14.57 1.64
CA TYR A 19 -2.39 -15.66 1.85
C TYR A 19 -3.07 -16.07 0.54
N HIS A 20 -3.05 -17.37 0.23
CA HIS A 20 -3.64 -17.93 -0.99
C HIS A 20 -3.29 -17.17 -2.29
N GLY A 21 -2.02 -16.85 -2.47
CA GLY A 21 -1.51 -16.16 -3.66
C GLY A 21 -1.89 -14.68 -3.75
N ARG A 22 -2.44 -14.10 -2.68
CA ARG A 22 -2.74 -12.68 -2.55
C ARG A 22 -1.86 -12.04 -1.49
N SER A 23 -1.61 -10.74 -1.67
CA SER A 23 -0.77 -10.01 -0.74
C SER A 23 -1.29 -8.60 -0.44
N ILE A 24 -1.10 -8.18 0.80
CA ILE A 24 -1.48 -6.86 1.30
C ILE A 24 -0.25 -6.22 1.92
N GLY A 25 0.08 -5.01 1.48
CA GLY A 25 1.08 -4.15 2.10
C GLY A 25 0.42 -3.25 3.15
N PHE A 26 1.11 -3.05 4.27
CA PHE A 26 0.69 -2.15 5.34
C PHE A 26 1.89 -1.35 5.84
N ALA A 27 1.81 -0.01 5.78
CA ALA A 27 2.87 0.87 6.26
C ALA A 27 2.29 2.19 6.77
N THR A 28 2.56 2.52 8.02
CA THR A 28 2.25 3.78 8.69
C THR A 28 3.45 4.26 9.49
N ASP A 29 3.38 5.49 9.97
CA ASP A 29 4.47 6.12 10.70
C ASP A 29 5.74 6.15 9.84
N LEU A 30 5.60 6.81 8.69
CA LEU A 30 6.63 6.90 7.66
C LEU A 30 7.23 8.31 7.65
N GLY A 31 8.47 8.45 8.07
CA GLY A 31 9.20 9.72 7.93
C GLY A 31 9.46 10.07 6.46
N HIS A 32 9.77 9.06 5.66
CA HIS A 32 9.95 9.14 4.20
C HIS A 32 9.74 7.75 3.59
N VAL A 33 9.71 7.69 2.26
CA VAL A 33 9.53 6.45 1.50
C VAL A 33 10.83 6.09 0.79
N PRO A 34 11.66 5.19 1.34
CA PRO A 34 12.88 4.74 0.68
C PRO A 34 12.58 3.76 -0.46
N GLU A 35 13.48 3.66 -1.42
CA GLU A 35 13.40 2.72 -2.55
C GLU A 35 13.19 1.27 -2.09
N SER A 36 13.86 0.89 -0.98
CA SER A 36 13.74 -0.44 -0.40
C SER A 36 12.31 -0.76 0.10
N LEU A 37 11.56 0.24 0.58
CA LEU A 37 10.16 0.07 0.94
C LEU A 37 9.29 -0.07 -0.32
N LEU A 38 9.54 0.71 -1.37
CA LEU A 38 8.83 0.58 -2.63
C LEU A 38 9.02 -0.82 -3.22
N SER A 39 10.25 -1.32 -3.30
CA SER A 39 10.56 -2.68 -3.76
C SER A 39 9.93 -3.77 -2.87
N PHE A 40 9.85 -3.55 -1.56
CA PHE A 40 9.17 -4.48 -0.65
C PHE A 40 7.66 -4.57 -0.90
N LEU A 41 7.06 -3.49 -1.40
CA LEU A 41 5.63 -3.38 -1.69
C LEU A 41 5.25 -3.71 -3.15
N GLU A 42 6.20 -4.06 -4.01
CA GLU A 42 5.92 -4.46 -5.40
C GLU A 42 5.06 -5.73 -5.49
N GLY A 43 4.18 -5.79 -6.47
CA GLY A 43 3.35 -6.96 -6.77
C GLY A 43 2.32 -7.30 -5.70
N ILE A 44 1.86 -6.32 -4.90
CA ILE A 44 0.79 -6.52 -3.92
C ILE A 44 -0.60 -6.26 -4.55
N ASP A 45 -1.64 -6.86 -3.96
CA ASP A 45 -3.03 -6.72 -4.42
C ASP A 45 -3.79 -5.59 -3.72
N ALA A 46 -3.37 -5.24 -2.51
CA ALA A 46 -3.94 -4.11 -1.78
C ALA A 46 -2.87 -3.42 -0.94
N LEU A 47 -2.98 -2.10 -0.83
CA LEU A 47 -2.05 -1.27 -0.08
C LEU A 47 -2.78 -0.46 0.98
N ALA A 48 -2.40 -0.65 2.25
CA ALA A 48 -2.80 0.19 3.37
C ALA A 48 -1.61 1.09 3.73
N PHE A 49 -1.74 2.40 3.49
CA PHE A 49 -0.60 3.32 3.48
C PHE A 49 -0.89 4.64 4.18
N GLU A 50 0.12 5.22 4.79
CA GLU A 50 0.00 6.51 5.45
C GLU A 50 -0.33 7.64 4.48
N SER A 51 -1.27 8.54 4.89
CA SER A 51 -1.50 9.85 4.29
C SER A 51 -1.82 10.82 5.43
N ASN A 52 -0.77 11.31 6.10
CA ASN A 52 -0.95 11.94 7.39
C ASN A 52 -1.47 13.37 7.29
N TYR A 53 -0.85 14.24 6.48
CA TYR A 53 -1.21 15.65 6.49
C TYR A 53 -1.34 16.27 5.10
N ASP A 54 -2.26 17.21 4.97
CA ASP A 54 -2.27 18.22 3.90
C ASP A 54 -1.19 19.26 4.21
N ARG A 55 -0.34 19.55 3.24
CA ARG A 55 0.82 20.45 3.42
C ARG A 55 0.41 21.85 3.81
N SER A 56 -0.64 22.37 3.19
CA SER A 56 -1.13 23.73 3.45
C SER A 56 -1.73 23.84 4.86
N MET A 57 -2.57 22.85 5.25
CA MET A 57 -3.14 22.80 6.60
C MET A 57 -2.04 22.68 7.66
N GLN A 58 -1.01 21.87 7.43
CA GLN A 58 0.10 21.70 8.38
C GLN A 58 0.88 23.00 8.56
N ILE A 59 1.19 23.72 7.47
CA ILE A 59 1.91 25.01 7.51
C ILE A 59 1.08 26.07 8.24
N LEU A 60 -0.21 26.16 7.94
CA LEU A 60 -1.12 27.19 8.49
C LEU A 60 -1.65 26.84 9.89
N SER A 61 -1.38 25.66 10.42
CA SER A 61 -1.84 25.24 11.74
C SER A 61 -1.19 26.06 12.87
N ASP A 62 -1.86 26.12 14.02
CA ASP A 62 -1.34 26.75 15.24
C ASP A 62 -0.27 25.91 15.96
N ARG A 63 0.19 24.81 15.35
CA ARG A 63 1.24 23.96 15.93
C ARG A 63 2.55 24.74 16.04
N PRO A 64 3.30 24.54 17.15
CA PRO A 64 4.64 25.13 17.28
C PRO A 64 5.57 24.74 16.14
N GLU A 65 6.44 25.67 15.73
CA GLU A 65 7.34 25.47 14.58
C GLU A 65 8.28 24.25 14.72
N PHE A 66 8.72 23.93 15.94
CA PHE A 66 9.52 22.71 16.16
C PHE A 66 8.75 21.44 15.83
N LEU A 67 7.44 21.41 16.14
CA LEU A 67 6.57 20.27 15.86
C LEU A 67 6.28 20.14 14.36
N LYS A 68 6.03 21.27 13.68
CA LYS A 68 5.88 21.30 12.22
C LYS A 68 7.13 20.74 11.53
N ARG A 69 8.31 21.24 11.94
CA ARG A 69 9.60 20.75 11.42
C ARG A 69 9.81 19.26 11.66
N ARG A 70 9.47 18.75 12.86
CA ARG A 70 9.57 17.33 13.16
C ARG A 70 8.65 16.50 12.25
N ILE A 71 7.39 16.90 12.09
CA ILE A 71 6.40 16.19 11.29
C ILE A 71 6.81 16.16 9.81
N MET A 72 7.25 17.29 9.27
CA MET A 72 7.54 17.49 7.84
C MET A 72 8.99 17.16 7.46
N GLY A 73 9.86 16.90 8.43
CA GLY A 73 11.32 16.86 8.28
C GLY A 73 11.90 15.53 7.81
N GLY A 74 11.09 14.61 7.31
CA GLY A 74 11.58 13.32 6.77
C GLY A 74 11.79 12.20 7.79
N SER A 75 11.61 12.46 9.09
CA SER A 75 11.56 11.45 10.16
C SER A 75 10.19 11.37 10.83
N GLY A 76 9.28 12.30 10.53
CA GLY A 76 7.94 12.35 11.09
C GLY A 76 6.93 11.57 10.25
N HIS A 77 6.18 12.28 9.40
CA HIS A 77 5.07 11.70 8.65
C HIS A 77 5.04 12.14 7.19
N LEU A 78 4.27 11.41 6.36
CA LEU A 78 4.08 11.73 4.95
C LEU A 78 2.97 12.77 4.74
N SER A 79 3.20 13.71 3.83
CA SER A 79 2.12 14.51 3.26
C SER A 79 1.26 13.68 2.31
N ASN A 80 0.06 14.20 1.97
CA ASN A 80 -0.82 13.57 1.00
C ASN A 80 -0.13 13.38 -0.36
N GLU A 81 0.70 14.34 -0.80
CA GLU A 81 1.43 14.29 -2.06
C GLU A 81 2.55 13.23 -2.03
N GLN A 82 3.28 13.12 -0.92
CA GLN A 82 4.32 12.09 -0.75
C GLN A 82 3.70 10.69 -0.73
N SER A 83 2.56 10.54 -0.04
CA SER A 83 1.76 9.33 -0.03
C SER A 83 1.30 8.95 -1.44
N LEU A 84 0.68 9.88 -2.16
CA LEU A 84 0.22 9.66 -3.53
C LEU A 84 1.37 9.24 -4.46
N HIS A 85 2.53 9.89 -4.37
CA HIS A 85 3.69 9.54 -5.19
C HIS A 85 4.13 8.08 -4.96
N ALA A 86 4.17 7.64 -3.70
CA ALA A 86 4.49 6.25 -3.37
C ALA A 86 3.40 5.27 -3.85
N VAL A 87 2.14 5.60 -3.65
CA VAL A 87 1.00 4.80 -4.15
C VAL A 87 1.05 4.63 -5.66
N LEU A 88 1.32 5.70 -6.41
CA LEU A 88 1.47 5.64 -7.87
C LEU A 88 2.67 4.79 -8.31
N HIS A 89 3.75 4.76 -7.54
CA HIS A 89 4.88 3.87 -7.82
C HIS A 89 4.47 2.40 -7.64
N VAL A 90 3.84 2.08 -6.53
CA VAL A 90 3.38 0.71 -6.25
C VAL A 90 2.29 0.27 -7.24
N ASP A 91 1.37 1.15 -7.64
CA ASP A 91 0.33 0.85 -8.63
C ASP A 91 0.91 0.45 -10.00
N ARG A 92 2.01 1.09 -10.44
CA ARG A 92 2.71 0.73 -11.69
C ARG A 92 3.37 -0.64 -11.66
N THR A 93 3.73 -1.13 -10.49
CA THR A 93 4.43 -2.42 -10.29
C THR A 93 3.53 -3.52 -9.72
N SER A 94 2.23 -3.22 -9.57
CA SER A 94 1.24 -4.07 -8.88
C SER A 94 -0.11 -4.01 -9.59
N ASP A 95 -0.99 -4.97 -9.33
CA ASP A 95 -2.41 -4.91 -9.72
C ASP A 95 -3.25 -4.56 -8.49
N LEU A 96 -3.16 -3.31 -8.05
CA LEU A 96 -3.84 -2.85 -6.84
C LEU A 96 -5.36 -2.88 -7.01
N GLN A 97 -6.03 -3.74 -6.26
CA GLN A 97 -7.50 -3.79 -6.16
C GLN A 97 -8.04 -2.72 -5.20
N HIS A 98 -7.24 -2.37 -4.18
CA HIS A 98 -7.62 -1.38 -3.17
C HIS A 98 -6.41 -0.59 -2.68
N VAL A 99 -6.63 0.70 -2.45
CA VAL A 99 -5.73 1.60 -1.73
C VAL A 99 -6.46 2.12 -0.50
N VAL A 100 -5.95 1.82 0.69
CA VAL A 100 -6.52 2.25 1.96
C VAL A 100 -5.60 3.29 2.58
N LEU A 101 -6.04 4.54 2.66
CA LEU A 101 -5.26 5.61 3.27
C LEU A 101 -5.54 5.69 4.76
N LEU A 102 -4.46 5.63 5.52
CA LEU A 102 -4.44 5.49 6.97
C LEU A 102 -3.75 6.68 7.64
N HIS A 103 -3.88 6.74 8.97
CA HIS A 103 -3.10 7.62 9.84
C HIS A 103 -3.27 9.11 9.54
N LEU A 104 -4.49 9.51 9.14
CA LEU A 104 -4.81 10.90 8.84
C LEU A 104 -4.74 11.77 10.11
N SER A 105 -4.05 12.90 10.02
CA SER A 105 -4.01 13.90 11.08
C SER A 105 -5.39 14.50 11.31
N ARG A 106 -5.85 14.50 12.54
CA ARG A 106 -7.16 15.09 12.92
C ARG A 106 -7.21 16.62 12.76
N GLN A 107 -6.06 17.30 12.78
CA GLN A 107 -5.96 18.75 12.74
C GLN A 107 -5.45 19.27 11.40
N CYS A 108 -4.69 18.48 10.70
CA CYS A 108 -3.97 18.92 9.50
C CYS A 108 -4.26 18.05 8.29
N ASN A 109 -5.40 17.35 8.27
CA ASN A 109 -5.85 16.62 7.09
C ASN A 109 -7.38 16.49 7.08
N GLU A 110 -7.92 16.38 5.88
CA GLU A 110 -9.34 16.12 5.61
C GLU A 110 -9.48 15.13 4.47
N PRO A 111 -10.39 14.14 4.55
CA PRO A 111 -10.63 13.17 3.47
C PRO A 111 -10.95 13.82 2.13
N GLU A 112 -11.62 14.95 2.16
CA GLU A 112 -12.02 15.73 0.99
C GLU A 112 -10.80 16.22 0.22
N ARG A 113 -9.74 16.71 0.91
CA ARG A 113 -8.45 17.14 0.34
C ARG A 113 -7.74 15.99 -0.38
N ILE A 114 -7.73 14.83 0.25
CA ILE A 114 -7.14 13.64 -0.35
C ILE A 114 -7.93 13.24 -1.61
N MET A 115 -9.26 13.26 -1.54
CA MET A 115 -10.10 12.91 -2.67
C MET A 115 -9.90 13.86 -3.86
N GLU A 116 -9.79 15.17 -3.60
CA GLU A 116 -9.47 16.18 -4.63
C GLU A 116 -8.12 15.89 -5.29
N LEU A 117 -7.08 15.62 -4.48
CA LEU A 117 -5.76 15.28 -4.97
C LEU A 117 -5.77 14.02 -5.87
N TYR A 118 -6.47 12.96 -5.44
CA TYR A 118 -6.56 11.73 -6.23
C TYR A 118 -7.38 11.91 -7.51
N ARG A 119 -8.47 12.68 -7.48
CA ARG A 119 -9.24 13.02 -8.71
C ARG A 119 -8.40 13.78 -9.72
N ALA A 120 -7.53 14.68 -9.25
CA ALA A 120 -6.67 15.48 -10.13
C ALA A 120 -5.48 14.67 -10.68
N CYS A 121 -4.84 13.82 -9.87
CA CYS A 121 -3.55 13.22 -10.20
C CYS A 121 -3.58 11.72 -10.45
N ALA A 122 -4.60 11.00 -9.95
CA ALA A 122 -4.74 9.55 -10.06
C ALA A 122 -6.21 9.13 -10.21
N PRO A 123 -6.96 9.65 -11.21
CA PRO A 123 -8.40 9.41 -11.34
C PRO A 123 -8.75 7.92 -11.47
N HIS A 124 -7.87 7.10 -12.02
CA HIS A 124 -8.04 5.64 -12.16
C HIS A 124 -8.03 4.88 -10.82
N LEU A 125 -7.54 5.49 -9.74
CA LEU A 125 -7.52 4.89 -8.41
C LEU A 125 -8.72 5.30 -7.54
N VAL A 126 -9.51 6.29 -7.93
CA VAL A 126 -10.58 6.87 -7.09
C VAL A 126 -11.59 5.82 -6.63
N ASP A 127 -12.01 4.92 -7.51
CA ASP A 127 -12.99 3.86 -7.18
C ASP A 127 -12.40 2.75 -6.28
N ARG A 128 -11.07 2.63 -6.26
CA ARG A 128 -10.33 1.67 -5.41
C ARG A 128 -9.92 2.27 -4.06
N LEU A 129 -10.15 3.59 -3.88
CA LEU A 129 -9.68 4.33 -2.71
C LEU A 129 -10.61 4.14 -1.51
N VAL A 130 -10.02 3.91 -0.36
CA VAL A 130 -10.69 3.92 0.96
C VAL A 130 -9.92 4.88 1.86
N ILE A 131 -10.55 5.97 2.27
CA ILE A 131 -9.95 6.93 3.20
C ILE A 131 -10.53 6.67 4.59
N THR A 132 -9.65 6.33 5.54
CA THR A 132 -10.08 5.98 6.89
C THR A 132 -10.31 7.22 7.75
N ARG A 133 -11.08 7.05 8.83
CA ARG A 133 -11.34 8.09 9.83
C ARG A 133 -11.00 7.55 11.22
N GLN A 134 -10.55 8.43 12.10
CA GLN A 134 -10.11 8.08 13.46
C GLN A 134 -11.17 7.33 14.29
N ASN A 135 -12.43 7.74 14.20
CA ASN A 135 -13.48 7.34 15.13
C ASN A 135 -14.60 6.52 14.45
N SER A 136 -14.33 5.97 13.27
CA SER A 136 -15.29 5.15 12.55
C SER A 136 -14.61 4.00 11.84
N VAL A 137 -15.29 2.86 11.80
CA VAL A 137 -14.84 1.71 11.03
C VAL A 137 -15.08 2.00 9.55
N SER A 138 -14.07 1.77 8.72
CA SER A 138 -14.21 1.86 7.27
C SER A 138 -15.04 0.69 6.73
N ARG A 139 -15.49 0.81 5.47
CA ARG A 139 -16.12 -0.33 4.80
C ARG A 139 -15.16 -1.53 4.77
N ARG A 140 -15.71 -2.73 4.88
CA ARG A 140 -14.95 -3.95 4.61
C ARG A 140 -14.47 -3.93 3.16
N ILE A 141 -13.20 -4.26 2.96
CA ILE A 141 -12.61 -4.48 1.64
C ILE A 141 -12.35 -5.98 1.46
N GLU A 142 -12.44 -6.44 0.23
CA GLU A 142 -12.20 -7.84 -0.12
C GLU A 142 -11.24 -7.90 -1.30
N VAL A 143 -10.09 -8.53 -1.09
CA VAL A 143 -9.13 -8.81 -2.16
C VAL A 143 -9.59 -10.08 -2.87
N LYS A 144 -10.01 -9.94 -4.12
CA LYS A 144 -10.54 -11.06 -4.92
C LYS A 144 -9.42 -12.05 -5.25
N PRO A 145 -9.71 -13.36 -5.30
CA PRO A 145 -8.76 -14.37 -5.77
C PRO A 145 -8.21 -14.01 -7.16
N ALA A 146 -7.00 -14.49 -7.48
CA ALA A 146 -6.54 -14.48 -8.87
C ALA A 146 -7.58 -15.18 -9.73
N ALA A 147 -7.89 -14.65 -10.91
CA ALA A 147 -8.60 -15.43 -11.90
C ALA A 147 -7.83 -16.76 -12.04
N VAL A 148 -8.51 -17.88 -11.84
CA VAL A 148 -7.93 -19.18 -12.15
C VAL A 148 -7.71 -19.14 -13.66
N SER A 149 -6.49 -18.80 -14.11
CA SER A 149 -6.08 -19.13 -15.46
C SER A 149 -6.20 -20.65 -15.51
N ASP A 150 -6.96 -21.17 -16.46
CA ASP A 150 -7.00 -22.59 -16.77
C ASP A 150 -5.54 -23.06 -16.97
N VAL A 151 -4.90 -23.47 -15.89
CA VAL A 151 -3.68 -24.23 -15.94
C VAL A 151 -4.16 -25.58 -16.51
N VAL A 152 -4.05 -25.72 -17.81
CA VAL A 152 -4.18 -27.01 -18.48
C VAL A 152 -3.31 -27.98 -17.67
N PRO A 153 -3.86 -29.06 -17.08
CA PRO A 153 -3.05 -30.03 -16.37
C PRO A 153 -1.99 -30.49 -17.36
N ASN A 154 -0.73 -30.25 -17.04
CA ASN A 154 0.35 -30.89 -17.78
C ASN A 154 0.10 -32.39 -17.74
N ASP A 155 -0.13 -32.95 -18.91
CA ASP A 155 -0.35 -34.36 -19.21
C ASP A 155 0.82 -35.21 -18.61
N LEU A 156 0.70 -35.57 -17.35
CA LEU A 156 1.61 -36.51 -16.69
C LEU A 156 1.28 -37.97 -17.05
N ASP A 157 0.23 -38.21 -17.84
CA ASP A 157 -0.17 -39.54 -18.29
C ASP A 157 0.67 -40.06 -19.47
N GLY A 158 1.53 -39.27 -20.08
CA GLY A 158 2.41 -39.66 -21.19
C GLY A 158 3.66 -40.46 -20.79
N PHE A 159 4.01 -40.54 -19.51
CA PHE A 159 5.31 -41.10 -19.09
C PHE A 159 5.25 -42.52 -18.50
N LEU A 160 4.09 -43.14 -18.32
CA LEU A 160 3.94 -44.49 -17.77
C LEU A 160 3.56 -45.55 -18.80
N GLY A 161 3.53 -45.19 -20.10
CA GLY A 161 3.07 -46.11 -21.18
C GLY A 161 4.15 -46.84 -21.97
N GLN A 162 5.45 -46.68 -21.70
CA GLN A 162 6.52 -47.25 -22.54
C GLN A 162 7.56 -48.12 -21.80
N SER A 163 7.17 -48.91 -20.82
CA SER A 163 8.14 -49.83 -20.19
C SER A 163 7.59 -51.21 -19.85
N LEU A 164 6.77 -51.82 -20.72
CA LEU A 164 6.38 -53.24 -20.62
C LEU A 164 6.09 -53.86 -22.01
N LYS A 165 7.04 -53.80 -22.93
CA LYS A 165 7.05 -54.68 -24.12
C LYS A 165 8.48 -54.86 -24.60
N GLU A 166 9.25 -55.70 -23.90
CA GLU A 166 10.40 -56.41 -24.45
C GLU A 166 10.92 -57.33 -23.34
N THR A 167 10.33 -58.52 -23.25
CA THR A 167 10.97 -59.78 -22.87
C THR A 167 9.91 -60.86 -22.95
N GLY A 168 9.97 -61.67 -23.99
CA GLY A 168 9.18 -62.89 -24.22
C GLY A 168 9.50 -63.49 -25.57
#